data_e410c26ad681dabf60a55820e31711c7
#
_entry.id   e410c26ad681dabf60a55820e31711c7
#
_cell.length_a   1.000
_cell.length_b   1.000
_cell.length_c   1.000
_cell.angle_alpha   90.00
_cell.angle_beta   90.00
_cell.angle_gamma   90.00
#
_symmetry.space_group_name_H-M   'P 1'
#
loop_
_entity.id
_entity.type
_entity.pdbx_description
1 polymer ?
#
loop_
_entity_poly.entity_id
_entity_poly.type
_entity_poly.pdbx_seq_one_letter_code
_entity_poly.pdbx_strand_id
1 'polypeptide(L)'
;MVLYSLQVLLCYGTYTNLELLEHYGFILNENPNDKVFIPLEPEIYSSSSWPKESLYIHQNGKPSFSLLSALRLWATPPNKRRSLGHLAYSGSQLSVDNEILVMKWTAKKCNTILKNLPTLIEEDSLLLSAINEIQDLDTLLELGKEFSTSRDEIQAFIKANNLQNVETGSNLLLSRKTRRSMDRWNLAIQWRLRYKKILLDCISYCSEIIDSLSPKIFPP
;
A
#
# COMPACT_ATOMS: atom_id res chain seq x y z
N MET A 1 44.31 -15.45 -14.37
CA MET A 1 43.36 -16.33 -13.65
C MET A 1 42.26 -15.43 -13.11
N VAL A 2 41.09 -15.42 -13.76
CA VAL A 2 39.95 -14.58 -13.33
C VAL A 2 39.21 -15.38 -12.26
N LEU A 3 39.27 -14.91 -11.03
CA LEU A 3 38.46 -15.47 -9.92
C LEU A 3 37.01 -14.99 -10.12
N TYR A 4 36.18 -15.87 -10.64
CA TYR A 4 34.72 -15.66 -10.62
C TYR A 4 34.27 -15.81 -9.15
N SER A 5 33.88 -14.72 -8.51
CA SER A 5 33.19 -14.80 -7.23
C SER A 5 31.81 -15.42 -7.46
N LEU A 6 31.61 -16.65 -6.99
CA LEU A 6 30.31 -17.28 -6.95
C LEU A 6 29.46 -16.54 -5.91
N GLN A 7 28.47 -15.77 -6.36
CA GLN A 7 27.48 -15.17 -5.48
C GLN A 7 26.38 -16.21 -5.20
N VAL A 8 26.22 -16.59 -3.94
CA VAL A 8 25.10 -17.41 -3.51
C VAL A 8 23.92 -16.50 -3.21
N LEU A 9 22.84 -16.65 -3.99
CA LEU A 9 21.61 -15.90 -3.79
C LEU A 9 20.64 -16.73 -2.93
N LEU A 10 20.11 -16.10 -1.88
CA LEU A 10 19.07 -16.67 -1.05
C LEU A 10 17.70 -16.18 -1.51
N CYS A 11 16.79 -17.11 -1.79
CA CYS A 11 15.39 -16.78 -2.07
C CYS A 11 14.63 -16.66 -0.74
N TYR A 12 14.08 -15.48 -0.48
CA TYR A 12 13.24 -15.21 0.73
C TYR A 12 11.79 -15.71 0.59
N GLY A 13 11.39 -16.26 -0.56
CA GLY A 13 10.03 -16.72 -0.83
C GLY A 13 9.15 -15.64 -1.46
N THR A 14 7.84 -15.79 -1.33
CA THR A 14 6.81 -14.92 -1.95
C THR A 14 6.25 -13.89 -0.97
N TYR A 15 7.12 -13.30 -0.15
CA TYR A 15 6.72 -12.33 0.88
C TYR A 15 6.37 -10.96 0.29
N THR A 16 5.35 -10.33 0.86
CA THR A 16 5.05 -8.92 0.66
C THR A 16 6.12 -8.03 1.31
N ASN A 17 6.14 -6.74 0.96
CA ASN A 17 7.05 -5.80 1.61
C ASN A 17 6.75 -5.62 3.11
N LEU A 18 5.49 -5.76 3.54
CA LEU A 18 5.16 -5.76 4.97
C LEU A 18 5.80 -6.94 5.69
N GLU A 19 5.65 -8.15 5.15
CA GLU A 19 6.24 -9.37 5.72
C GLU A 19 7.78 -9.32 5.71
N LEU A 20 8.39 -8.78 4.64
CA LEU A 20 9.85 -8.57 4.58
C LEU A 20 10.31 -7.56 5.63
N LEU A 21 9.56 -6.49 5.84
CA LEU A 21 9.86 -5.49 6.86
C LEU A 21 9.75 -6.07 8.28
N GLU A 22 8.68 -6.81 8.57
CA GLU A 22 8.41 -7.40 9.88
C GLU A 22 9.40 -8.51 10.24
N HIS A 23 9.70 -9.41 9.32
CA HIS A 23 10.52 -10.59 9.59
C HIS A 23 12.01 -10.36 9.39
N TYR A 24 12.39 -9.50 8.43
CA TYR A 24 13.78 -9.35 8.00
C TYR A 24 14.30 -7.90 8.10
N GLY A 25 13.43 -6.91 8.29
CA GLY A 25 13.83 -5.51 8.47
C GLY A 25 14.31 -4.82 7.20
N PHE A 26 13.83 -5.23 6.03
CA PHE A 26 14.08 -4.56 4.76
C PHE A 26 12.84 -4.57 3.86
N ILE A 27 12.84 -3.78 2.80
CA ILE A 27 11.85 -3.78 1.74
C ILE A 27 12.54 -3.85 0.37
N LEU A 28 11.84 -4.37 -0.62
CA LEU A 28 12.28 -4.38 -2.01
C LEU A 28 11.64 -3.23 -2.78
N ASN A 29 12.42 -2.55 -3.62
CA ASN A 29 11.92 -1.44 -4.43
C ASN A 29 10.84 -1.89 -5.42
N GLU A 30 11.04 -3.02 -6.06
CA GLU A 30 10.11 -3.64 -6.99
C GLU A 30 9.85 -5.08 -6.55
N ASN A 31 8.95 -5.23 -5.57
CA ASN A 31 8.58 -6.55 -5.08
C ASN A 31 7.37 -7.06 -5.89
N PRO A 32 7.55 -8.08 -6.77
CA PRO A 32 6.43 -8.61 -7.57
C PRO A 32 5.36 -9.30 -6.71
N ASN A 33 5.70 -9.66 -5.47
CA ASN A 33 4.79 -10.29 -4.52
C ASN A 33 4.04 -9.27 -3.65
N ASP A 34 4.33 -7.96 -3.81
CA ASP A 34 3.67 -6.96 -3.00
C ASP A 34 2.19 -6.85 -3.38
N LYS A 35 1.36 -6.73 -2.36
CA LYS A 35 -0.10 -6.73 -2.50
C LYS A 35 -0.76 -6.01 -1.35
N VAL A 36 -1.96 -5.51 -1.61
CA VAL A 36 -2.79 -4.83 -0.61
C VAL A 36 -4.10 -5.58 -0.44
N PHE A 37 -4.37 -5.98 0.79
CA PHE A 37 -5.67 -6.52 1.17
C PHE A 37 -6.60 -5.36 1.54
N ILE A 38 -7.79 -5.34 0.92
CA ILE A 38 -8.83 -4.37 1.27
C ILE A 38 -9.90 -5.04 2.14
N PRO A 39 -10.40 -4.36 3.18
CA PRO A 39 -11.49 -4.90 3.98
C PRO A 39 -12.75 -5.00 3.14
N LEU A 40 -13.28 -6.21 3.00
CA LEU A 40 -14.48 -6.51 2.23
C LEU A 40 -15.67 -6.74 3.18
N GLU A 41 -16.87 -6.43 2.70
CA GLU A 41 -18.11 -6.73 3.40
C GLU A 41 -18.36 -8.25 3.43
N PRO A 42 -18.99 -8.80 4.50
CA PRO A 42 -19.26 -10.25 4.63
C PRO A 42 -19.99 -10.86 3.43
N GLU A 43 -20.86 -10.08 2.79
CA GLU A 43 -21.65 -10.49 1.63
C GLU A 43 -20.76 -10.76 0.40
N ILE A 44 -19.63 -10.08 0.27
CA ILE A 44 -18.66 -10.32 -0.82
C ILE A 44 -17.97 -11.66 -0.59
N TYR A 45 -17.52 -11.93 0.65
CA TYR A 45 -16.92 -13.21 0.99
C TYR A 45 -17.87 -14.38 0.77
N SER A 46 -19.15 -14.22 1.11
CA SER A 46 -20.17 -15.27 0.94
C SER A 46 -20.66 -15.44 -0.50
N SER A 47 -20.36 -14.49 -1.39
CA SER A 47 -20.79 -14.56 -2.80
C SER A 47 -19.89 -15.44 -3.66
N SER A 48 -18.73 -15.83 -3.17
CA SER A 48 -17.76 -16.65 -3.90
C SER A 48 -17.12 -17.70 -2.99
N SER A 49 -16.49 -18.71 -3.59
CA SER A 49 -15.72 -19.76 -2.88
C SER A 49 -14.21 -19.44 -2.77
N TRP A 50 -13.78 -18.24 -3.13
CA TRP A 50 -12.38 -17.86 -3.08
C TRP A 50 -11.89 -17.69 -1.63
N PRO A 51 -10.70 -18.21 -1.29
CA PRO A 51 -10.10 -17.97 0.01
C PRO A 51 -9.76 -16.48 0.18
N LYS A 52 -9.87 -15.98 1.41
CA LYS A 52 -9.65 -14.55 1.72
C LYS A 52 -8.27 -14.05 1.29
N GLU A 53 -7.27 -14.90 1.39
CA GLU A 53 -5.87 -14.62 1.06
C GLU A 53 -5.64 -14.41 -0.44
N SER A 54 -6.62 -14.79 -1.29
CA SER A 54 -6.59 -14.56 -2.74
C SER A 54 -7.27 -13.26 -3.18
N LEU A 55 -7.93 -12.54 -2.25
CA LEU A 55 -8.72 -11.34 -2.51
C LEU A 55 -7.90 -10.08 -2.20
N TYR A 56 -7.08 -9.64 -3.14
CA TYR A 56 -6.14 -8.54 -2.95
C TYR A 56 -5.97 -7.70 -4.22
N ILE A 57 -5.28 -6.57 -4.07
CA ILE A 57 -4.81 -5.71 -5.14
C ILE A 57 -3.33 -5.97 -5.33
N HIS A 58 -2.89 -6.22 -6.56
CA HIS A 58 -1.48 -6.41 -6.93
C HIS A 58 -0.69 -5.11 -6.80
N GLN A 59 0.65 -5.23 -6.75
CA GLN A 59 1.58 -4.08 -6.72
C GLN A 59 1.37 -3.06 -7.86
N ASN A 60 0.81 -3.48 -8.98
CA ASN A 60 0.51 -2.62 -10.14
C ASN A 60 -0.90 -2.00 -10.11
N GLY A 61 -1.56 -2.02 -8.97
CA GLY A 61 -2.89 -1.47 -8.78
C GLY A 61 -4.04 -2.33 -9.31
N LYS A 62 -3.77 -3.44 -10.01
CA LYS A 62 -4.84 -4.28 -10.55
C LYS A 62 -5.43 -5.20 -9.48
N PRO A 63 -6.75 -5.27 -9.35
CA PRO A 63 -7.38 -6.26 -8.49
C PRO A 63 -7.01 -7.69 -8.93
N SER A 64 -6.84 -8.61 -7.98
CA SER A 64 -6.59 -10.01 -8.30
C SER A 64 -7.77 -10.62 -9.04
N PHE A 65 -7.50 -11.67 -9.80
CA PHE A 65 -8.53 -12.44 -10.49
C PHE A 65 -9.64 -12.88 -9.54
N SER A 66 -9.28 -13.39 -8.37
CA SER A 66 -10.23 -13.86 -7.35
C SER A 66 -11.07 -12.71 -6.79
N LEU A 67 -10.48 -11.53 -6.57
CA LEU A 67 -11.19 -10.35 -6.09
C LEU A 67 -12.21 -9.88 -7.12
N LEU A 68 -11.83 -9.78 -8.40
CA LEU A 68 -12.76 -9.41 -9.48
C LEU A 68 -13.89 -10.40 -9.62
N SER A 69 -13.59 -11.71 -9.58
CA SER A 69 -14.60 -12.76 -9.64
C SER A 69 -15.62 -12.66 -8.49
N ALA A 70 -15.12 -12.47 -7.26
CA ALA A 70 -15.99 -12.31 -6.09
C ALA A 70 -16.88 -11.07 -6.19
N LEU A 71 -16.32 -9.93 -6.60
CA LEU A 71 -17.06 -8.67 -6.75
C LEU A 71 -18.09 -8.75 -7.88
N ARG A 72 -17.79 -9.38 -9.00
CA ARG A 72 -18.73 -9.60 -10.11
C ARG A 72 -19.93 -10.44 -9.65
N LEU A 73 -19.68 -11.51 -8.89
CA LEU A 73 -20.75 -12.34 -8.33
C LEU A 73 -21.57 -11.59 -7.29
N TRP A 74 -20.92 -10.84 -6.40
CA TRP A 74 -21.60 -10.00 -5.42
C TRP A 74 -22.51 -8.96 -6.09
N ALA A 75 -22.03 -8.29 -7.13
CA ALA A 75 -22.77 -7.29 -7.89
C ALA A 75 -23.90 -7.91 -8.75
N THR A 76 -23.96 -9.24 -8.86
CA THR A 76 -25.00 -9.95 -9.62
C THR A 76 -26.20 -10.27 -8.73
N PRO A 77 -27.44 -10.04 -9.20
CA PRO A 77 -28.62 -10.43 -8.46
C PRO A 77 -28.60 -11.91 -8.05
N PRO A 78 -29.01 -12.28 -6.82
CA PRO A 78 -28.86 -13.64 -6.28
C PRO A 78 -29.46 -14.74 -7.18
N ASN A 79 -30.60 -14.47 -7.83
CA ASN A 79 -31.27 -15.40 -8.73
C ASN A 79 -30.48 -15.71 -10.03
N LYS A 80 -29.55 -14.84 -10.41
CA LYS A 80 -28.69 -15.00 -11.61
C LYS A 80 -27.28 -15.52 -11.29
N ARG A 81 -26.85 -15.54 -10.02
CA ARG A 81 -25.49 -15.94 -9.64
C ARG A 81 -25.18 -17.36 -10.08
N ARG A 82 -26.11 -18.29 -9.95
CA ARG A 82 -25.93 -19.70 -10.33
C ARG A 82 -25.68 -19.86 -11.83
N SER A 83 -26.39 -19.16 -12.67
CA SER A 83 -26.27 -19.25 -14.14
C SER A 83 -25.04 -18.52 -14.67
N LEU A 84 -24.61 -17.43 -14.02
CA LEU A 84 -23.47 -16.60 -14.47
C LEU A 84 -22.15 -16.93 -13.75
N GLY A 85 -22.18 -17.79 -12.74
CA GLY A 85 -21.01 -18.11 -11.93
C GLY A 85 -19.82 -18.62 -12.74
N HIS A 86 -20.06 -19.48 -13.71
CA HIS A 86 -19.00 -20.03 -14.56
C HIS A 86 -18.26 -18.94 -15.36
N LEU A 87 -18.94 -17.87 -15.78
CA LEU A 87 -18.32 -16.73 -16.45
C LEU A 87 -17.45 -15.92 -15.49
N ALA A 88 -17.95 -15.64 -14.27
CA ALA A 88 -17.15 -14.96 -13.25
C ALA A 88 -15.89 -15.75 -12.89
N TYR A 89 -15.99 -17.07 -12.72
CA TYR A 89 -14.86 -17.96 -12.42
C TYR A 89 -13.93 -18.21 -13.62
N SER A 90 -14.34 -17.94 -14.85
CA SER A 90 -13.46 -17.94 -16.02
C SER A 90 -12.75 -16.60 -16.25
N GLY A 91 -13.08 -15.57 -15.45
CA GLY A 91 -12.53 -14.22 -15.59
C GLY A 91 -13.26 -13.34 -16.58
N SER A 92 -14.34 -13.84 -17.18
CA SER A 92 -15.14 -13.08 -18.15
C SER A 92 -15.93 -11.98 -17.47
N GLN A 93 -16.09 -10.85 -18.17
CA GLN A 93 -17.04 -9.81 -17.77
C GLN A 93 -18.47 -10.35 -17.88
N LEU A 94 -19.31 -10.08 -16.89
CA LEU A 94 -20.70 -10.55 -16.90
C LEU A 94 -21.62 -9.62 -17.71
N SER A 95 -21.40 -8.32 -17.58
CA SER A 95 -22.03 -7.27 -18.38
C SER A 95 -21.26 -5.96 -18.18
N VAL A 96 -21.46 -4.99 -19.06
CA VAL A 96 -20.89 -3.65 -18.93
C VAL A 96 -21.29 -2.99 -17.60
N ASP A 97 -22.58 -3.02 -17.25
CA ASP A 97 -23.09 -2.42 -16.01
C ASP A 97 -22.52 -3.08 -14.76
N ASN A 98 -22.38 -4.43 -14.78
CA ASN A 98 -21.76 -5.16 -13.68
C ASN A 98 -20.29 -4.75 -13.50
N GLU A 99 -19.53 -4.67 -14.60
CA GLU A 99 -18.12 -4.27 -14.54
C GLU A 99 -17.94 -2.82 -14.06
N ILE A 100 -18.75 -1.88 -14.55
CA ILE A 100 -18.74 -0.49 -14.08
C ILE A 100 -19.07 -0.42 -12.59
N LEU A 101 -20.05 -1.20 -12.10
CA LEU A 101 -20.40 -1.22 -10.69
C LEU A 101 -19.25 -1.75 -9.83
N VAL A 102 -18.61 -2.84 -10.27
CA VAL A 102 -17.43 -3.43 -9.59
C VAL A 102 -16.27 -2.43 -9.53
N MET A 103 -15.94 -1.77 -10.64
CA MET A 103 -14.87 -0.78 -10.68
C MET A 103 -15.17 0.44 -9.81
N LYS A 104 -16.39 0.98 -9.85
CA LYS A 104 -16.83 2.07 -8.98
C LYS A 104 -16.73 1.72 -7.50
N TRP A 105 -17.18 0.50 -7.14
CA TRP A 105 -17.08 0.03 -5.76
C TRP A 105 -15.60 -0.07 -5.31
N THR A 106 -14.74 -0.67 -6.13
CA THR A 106 -13.33 -0.85 -5.85
C THR A 106 -12.62 0.49 -5.65
N ALA A 107 -12.81 1.43 -6.59
CA ALA A 107 -12.25 2.78 -6.50
C ALA A 107 -12.73 3.53 -5.25
N LYS A 108 -14.04 3.47 -4.94
CA LYS A 108 -14.60 4.07 -3.73
C LYS A 108 -14.01 3.47 -2.47
N LYS A 109 -13.80 2.16 -2.42
CA LYS A 109 -13.21 1.47 -1.27
C LYS A 109 -11.76 1.89 -1.04
N CYS A 110 -10.94 1.90 -2.10
CA CYS A 110 -9.56 2.40 -2.05
C CYS A 110 -9.49 3.86 -1.57
N ASN A 111 -10.36 4.71 -2.09
CA ASN A 111 -10.43 6.13 -1.70
C ASN A 111 -10.81 6.30 -0.23
N THR A 112 -11.75 5.48 0.27
CA THR A 112 -12.14 5.48 1.68
C THR A 112 -10.98 5.07 2.58
N ILE A 113 -10.20 4.07 2.17
CA ILE A 113 -9.00 3.65 2.92
C ILE A 113 -7.99 4.79 2.97
N LEU A 114 -7.66 5.40 1.82
CA LEU A 114 -6.70 6.51 1.74
C LEU A 114 -7.10 7.69 2.64
N LYS A 115 -8.40 8.06 2.64
CA LYS A 115 -8.92 9.15 3.48
C LYS A 115 -8.87 8.88 4.99
N ASN A 116 -8.88 7.60 5.37
CA ASN A 116 -8.83 7.19 6.77
C ASN A 116 -7.40 6.96 7.27
N LEU A 117 -6.39 7.08 6.40
CA LEU A 117 -4.99 7.03 6.82
C LEU A 117 -4.60 8.33 7.55
N PRO A 118 -3.71 8.25 8.54
CA PRO A 118 -3.35 9.40 9.37
C PRO A 118 -2.56 10.49 8.62
N THR A 119 -1.94 10.14 7.50
CA THR A 119 -1.09 11.05 6.72
C THR A 119 -1.40 10.98 5.23
N LEU A 120 -1.14 12.06 4.50
CA LEU A 120 -1.19 12.12 3.03
C LEU A 120 0.12 11.57 2.41
N ILE A 121 0.12 11.35 1.09
CA ILE A 121 1.32 10.91 0.36
C ILE A 121 2.40 12.00 0.36
N GLU A 122 1.98 13.23 0.15
CA GLU A 122 2.85 14.41 0.15
C GLU A 122 3.53 14.59 1.49
N GLU A 123 2.80 14.41 2.59
CA GLU A 123 3.32 14.49 3.95
C GLU A 123 4.36 13.40 4.22
N ASP A 124 4.06 12.14 3.84
CA ASP A 124 5.00 11.04 3.97
C ASP A 124 6.26 11.24 3.12
N SER A 125 6.12 11.80 1.92
CA SER A 125 7.24 12.07 1.03
C SER A 125 8.15 13.16 1.59
N LEU A 126 7.57 14.22 2.14
CA LEU A 126 8.30 15.28 2.81
C LEU A 126 9.01 14.76 4.07
N LEU A 127 8.31 13.97 4.89
CA LEU A 127 8.87 13.38 6.09
C LEU A 127 10.03 12.42 5.76
N LEU A 128 9.88 11.60 4.71
CA LEU A 128 10.94 10.70 4.26
C LEU A 128 12.19 11.48 3.81
N SER A 129 12.01 12.56 3.05
CA SER A 129 13.11 13.42 2.62
C SER A 129 13.80 14.05 3.82
N ALA A 130 13.04 14.60 4.75
CA ALA A 130 13.57 15.23 5.95
C ALA A 130 14.36 14.24 6.85
N ILE A 131 13.86 13.02 7.04
CA ILE A 131 14.56 11.97 7.81
C ILE A 131 15.89 11.60 7.17
N ASN A 132 15.98 11.59 5.84
CA ASN A 132 17.22 11.28 5.12
C ASN A 132 18.30 12.36 5.30
N GLU A 133 17.91 13.59 5.62
CA GLU A 133 18.81 14.72 5.83
C GLU A 133 19.31 14.84 7.29
N ILE A 134 18.72 14.10 8.23
CA ILE A 134 19.10 14.14 9.65
C ILE A 134 20.48 13.57 9.85
N GLN A 135 21.44 14.41 10.29
CA GLN A 135 22.81 14.01 10.60
C GLN A 135 23.11 13.99 12.10
N ASP A 136 22.43 14.82 12.87
CA ASP A 136 22.63 15.03 14.30
C ASP A 136 21.30 15.13 15.05
N LEU A 137 21.39 15.30 16.36
CA LEU A 137 20.24 15.38 17.24
C LEU A 137 19.49 16.70 17.10
N ASP A 138 20.21 17.80 16.88
CA ASP A 138 19.60 19.14 16.78
C ASP A 138 18.66 19.20 15.57
N THR A 139 19.12 18.69 14.42
CA THR A 139 18.30 18.56 13.20
C THR A 139 17.04 17.72 13.43
N LEU A 140 17.16 16.62 14.18
CA LEU A 140 16.00 15.77 14.52
C LEU A 140 14.98 16.50 15.41
N LEU A 141 15.46 17.29 16.38
CA LEU A 141 14.59 18.04 17.29
C LEU A 141 13.92 19.23 16.58
N GLU A 142 14.58 19.87 15.62
CA GLU A 142 14.02 20.92 14.78
C GLU A 142 12.92 20.39 13.87
N LEU A 143 13.08 19.19 13.31
CA LEU A 143 12.07 18.53 12.48
C LEU A 143 10.70 18.47 13.18
N GLY A 144 10.68 18.18 14.48
CA GLY A 144 9.45 18.14 15.29
C GLY A 144 8.75 19.49 15.43
N LYS A 145 9.39 20.61 15.12
CA LYS A 145 8.81 21.95 15.14
C LYS A 145 8.21 22.34 13.79
N GLU A 146 8.81 21.88 12.69
CA GLU A 146 8.41 22.27 11.32
C GLU A 146 7.21 21.45 10.81
N PHE A 147 7.12 20.18 11.15
CA PHE A 147 6.07 19.27 10.67
C PHE A 147 4.86 19.27 11.60
N SER A 148 3.81 20.03 11.24
CA SER A 148 2.58 20.12 12.04
C SER A 148 1.75 18.82 12.00
N THR A 149 1.65 18.17 10.85
CA THR A 149 0.82 16.98 10.60
C THR A 149 1.47 15.69 11.10
N SER A 150 2.79 15.56 10.97
CA SER A 150 3.55 14.41 11.48
C SER A 150 4.13 14.64 12.87
N ARG A 151 3.72 15.71 13.56
CA ARG A 151 4.24 16.08 14.88
C ARG A 151 4.14 14.96 15.90
N ASP A 152 3.00 14.29 15.96
CA ASP A 152 2.77 13.21 16.94
C ASP A 152 3.68 12.02 16.69
N GLU A 153 3.90 11.67 15.41
CA GLU A 153 4.81 10.59 15.00
C GLU A 153 6.27 10.93 15.36
N ILE A 154 6.71 12.16 15.08
CA ILE A 154 8.06 12.65 15.43
C ILE A 154 8.25 12.66 16.94
N GLN A 155 7.28 13.18 17.71
CA GLN A 155 7.31 13.20 19.17
C GLN A 155 7.33 11.78 19.74
N ALA A 156 6.55 10.85 19.18
CA ALA A 156 6.58 9.45 19.57
C ALA A 156 7.96 8.83 19.32
N PHE A 157 8.62 9.15 18.21
CA PHE A 157 9.99 8.71 17.92
C PHE A 157 11.00 9.26 18.92
N ILE A 158 10.95 10.57 19.20
CA ILE A 158 11.82 11.25 20.20
C ILE A 158 11.65 10.60 21.58
N LYS A 159 10.41 10.36 22.01
CA LYS A 159 10.08 9.70 23.29
C LYS A 159 10.61 8.26 23.34
N ALA A 160 10.35 7.47 22.31
CA ALA A 160 10.75 6.06 22.25
C ALA A 160 12.29 5.88 22.31
N ASN A 161 13.05 6.88 21.86
CA ASN A 161 14.50 6.88 21.89
C ASN A 161 15.11 7.64 23.08
N ASN A 162 14.28 8.11 24.05
CA ASN A 162 14.67 8.87 25.26
C ASN A 162 15.45 10.16 24.94
N LEU A 163 15.08 10.87 23.87
CA LEU A 163 15.76 12.08 23.41
C LEU A 163 15.15 13.38 23.96
N GLN A 164 14.18 13.30 24.87
CA GLN A 164 13.42 14.44 25.38
C GLN A 164 14.23 15.40 26.27
N ASN A 165 15.25 14.88 26.96
CA ASN A 165 16.03 15.63 27.96
C ASN A 165 17.46 15.92 27.51
N VAL A 166 17.73 15.91 26.21
CA VAL A 166 19.07 16.22 25.70
C VAL A 166 19.15 17.71 25.43
N GLU A 167 20.15 18.37 26.02
CA GLU A 167 20.40 19.80 25.81
C GLU A 167 20.75 20.06 24.35
N THR A 168 20.03 20.97 23.71
CA THR A 168 20.31 21.46 22.35
C THR A 168 21.58 22.29 22.34
N GLY A 169 22.39 22.16 21.32
CA GLY A 169 23.56 23.02 21.07
C GLY A 169 24.93 22.37 21.13
N SER A 170 25.00 21.03 21.20
CA SER A 170 26.27 20.31 21.31
C SER A 170 26.70 19.54 20.05
N ASN A 171 26.03 19.70 18.88
CA ASN A 171 26.28 18.91 17.65
C ASN A 171 26.48 17.40 17.98
N LEU A 172 25.69 16.89 18.91
CA LEU A 172 25.78 15.51 19.37
C LEU A 172 25.39 14.57 18.23
N LEU A 173 26.37 13.82 17.77
CA LEU A 173 26.15 12.76 16.81
C LEU A 173 25.13 11.75 17.35
N LEU A 174 24.21 11.36 16.50
CA LEU A 174 23.20 10.36 16.84
C LEU A 174 23.85 9.05 17.31
N SER A 175 23.39 8.54 18.43
CA SER A 175 23.85 7.24 18.93
C SER A 175 23.59 6.15 17.88
N ARG A 176 24.42 5.09 17.89
CA ARG A 176 24.22 3.94 16.98
C ARG A 176 22.81 3.32 17.13
N LYS A 177 22.24 3.34 18.34
CA LYS A 177 20.89 2.86 18.62
C LYS A 177 19.85 3.76 17.96
N THR A 178 19.96 5.07 18.12
CA THR A 178 19.05 6.06 17.51
C THR A 178 19.09 5.98 16.00
N ARG A 179 20.27 5.87 15.40
CA ARG A 179 20.42 5.72 13.94
C ARG A 179 19.71 4.47 13.41
N ARG A 180 19.85 3.32 14.07
CA ARG A 180 19.12 2.10 13.71
C ARG A 180 17.60 2.25 13.85
N SER A 181 17.14 3.01 14.84
CA SER A 181 15.71 3.32 14.99
C SER A 181 15.23 4.21 13.84
N MET A 182 16.03 5.17 13.41
CA MET A 182 15.73 6.02 12.24
C MET A 182 15.68 5.21 10.94
N ASP A 183 16.62 4.28 10.74
CA ASP A 183 16.59 3.41 9.55
C ASP A 183 15.29 2.60 9.49
N ARG A 184 14.83 2.07 10.63
CA ARG A 184 13.55 1.34 10.70
C ARG A 184 12.34 2.25 10.45
N TRP A 185 12.38 3.46 10.99
CA TRP A 185 11.33 4.45 10.76
C TRP A 185 11.25 4.85 9.30
N ASN A 186 12.39 5.12 8.67
CA ASN A 186 12.52 5.39 7.24
C ASN A 186 11.89 4.26 6.40
N LEU A 187 12.22 2.99 6.69
CA LEU A 187 11.63 1.83 6.00
C LEU A 187 10.12 1.74 6.19
N ALA A 188 9.60 2.05 7.38
CA ALA A 188 8.16 2.05 7.64
C ALA A 188 7.42 3.13 6.82
N ILE A 189 8.00 4.33 6.69
CA ILE A 189 7.44 5.39 5.84
C ILE A 189 7.50 4.99 4.35
N GLN A 190 8.60 4.42 3.89
CA GLN A 190 8.72 3.90 2.53
C GLN A 190 7.67 2.83 2.23
N TRP A 191 7.41 1.90 3.17
CA TRP A 191 6.34 0.91 3.03
C TRP A 191 4.97 1.60 2.96
N ARG A 192 4.69 2.56 3.83
CA ARG A 192 3.43 3.32 3.85
C ARG A 192 3.18 4.07 2.54
N LEU A 193 4.20 4.69 1.96
CA LEU A 193 4.14 5.32 0.64
C LEU A 193 3.77 4.32 -0.47
N ARG A 194 4.37 3.14 -0.46
CA ARG A 194 4.07 2.08 -1.44
C ARG A 194 2.64 1.59 -1.31
N TYR A 195 2.20 1.34 -0.08
CA TYR A 195 0.83 0.95 0.22
C TYR A 195 -0.17 1.96 -0.36
N LYS A 196 0.04 3.25 -0.14
CA LYS A 196 -0.80 4.33 -0.67
C LYS A 196 -0.74 4.39 -2.19
N LYS A 197 0.43 4.22 -2.77
CA LYS A 197 0.61 4.21 -4.23
C LYS A 197 -0.18 3.08 -4.88
N ILE A 198 -0.12 1.87 -4.36
CA ILE A 198 -0.89 0.73 -4.89
C ILE A 198 -2.40 1.05 -4.90
N LEU A 199 -2.92 1.70 -3.85
CA LEU A 199 -4.32 2.11 -3.78
C LEU A 199 -4.67 3.18 -4.82
N LEU A 200 -3.78 4.18 -5.05
CA LEU A 200 -3.97 5.19 -6.09
C LEU A 200 -3.92 4.59 -7.49
N ASP A 201 -2.96 3.71 -7.74
CA ASP A 201 -2.83 2.99 -9.02
C ASP A 201 -4.10 2.15 -9.29
N CYS A 202 -4.69 1.57 -8.23
CA CYS A 202 -5.97 0.86 -8.36
C CYS A 202 -7.13 1.79 -8.70
N ILE A 203 -7.20 2.97 -8.11
CA ILE A 203 -8.23 3.97 -8.45
C ILE A 203 -8.10 4.39 -9.92
N SER A 204 -6.87 4.67 -10.39
CA SER A 204 -6.58 5.04 -11.78
C SER A 204 -6.99 3.91 -12.73
N TYR A 205 -6.58 2.68 -12.45
CA TYR A 205 -6.97 1.50 -13.21
C TYR A 205 -8.50 1.36 -13.31
N CYS A 206 -9.22 1.50 -12.20
CA CYS A 206 -10.68 1.43 -12.20
C CYS A 206 -11.31 2.53 -13.06
N SER A 207 -10.77 3.76 -13.00
CA SER A 207 -11.25 4.88 -13.81
C SER A 207 -11.05 4.63 -15.30
N GLU A 208 -9.87 4.16 -15.71
CA GLU A 208 -9.57 3.79 -17.11
C GLU A 208 -10.55 2.74 -17.65
N ILE A 209 -10.87 1.71 -16.86
CA ILE A 209 -11.84 0.69 -17.26
C ILE A 209 -13.25 1.29 -17.40
N ILE A 210 -13.69 2.12 -16.45
CA ILE A 210 -15.00 2.78 -16.51
C ILE A 210 -15.11 3.65 -17.77
N ASP A 211 -14.06 4.44 -18.06
CA ASP A 211 -14.05 5.33 -19.23
C ASP A 211 -14.06 4.54 -20.54
N SER A 212 -13.38 3.40 -20.58
CA SER A 212 -13.35 2.51 -21.74
C SER A 212 -14.70 1.85 -22.04
N LEU A 213 -15.50 1.60 -21.00
CA LEU A 213 -16.80 0.93 -21.08
C LEU A 213 -17.96 1.93 -21.22
N SER A 214 -17.75 3.21 -20.91
CA SER A 214 -18.79 4.23 -21.04
C SER A 214 -18.98 4.59 -22.52
N PRO A 215 -20.24 4.70 -23.00
CA PRO A 215 -20.49 5.09 -24.37
C PRO A 215 -19.88 6.47 -24.66
N LYS A 216 -19.04 6.56 -25.69
CA LYS A 216 -18.55 7.86 -26.16
C LYS A 216 -19.73 8.65 -26.71
N ILE A 217 -20.19 9.66 -25.97
CA ILE A 217 -21.13 10.63 -26.48
C ILE A 217 -20.37 11.44 -27.53
N PHE A 218 -20.53 11.08 -28.83
CA PHE A 218 -20.13 11.96 -29.89
C PHE A 218 -21.08 13.16 -29.86
N PRO A 219 -20.58 14.39 -29.79
CA PRO A 219 -21.45 15.56 -29.94
C PRO A 219 -22.05 15.53 -31.34
N PRO A 220 -23.32 15.96 -31.49
CA PRO A 220 -24.01 16.01 -32.75
C PRO A 220 -23.36 16.93 -33.77
#